data_95d53c13549c50e696f9c14f774dae94
#
_entry.id   95d53c13549c50e696f9c14f774dae94
#
_cell.length_a   1.000
_cell.length_b   1.000
_cell.length_c   1.000
_cell.angle_alpha   90.00
_cell.angle_beta   90.00
_cell.angle_gamma   90.00
#
_symmetry.space_group_name_H-M   'P 1'
#
loop_
_entity.id
_entity.type
_entity.pdbx_description
1 polymer ?
#
loop_
_entity_poly.entity_id
_entity_poly.type
_entity_poly.pdbx_seq_one_letter_code
_entity_poly.pdbx_strand_id
1 'polypeptide(L)'
;DAAQTALLVECGQHWASTTREVAIYTTFHFLGALDLIEPDTAALFTASGAHSQRLIEVVGPVTIKTDSFSFTDEFRGLEVISKAGTVIGHDGAQPVITPHDECILIMPTHQPRLGQTAVRLGRYID
;
A
#
# COMPACT_ATOMS: atom_id res chain seq x y z
N ASP A 1 -20.52 -8.09 -24.97
CA ASP A 1 -20.50 -7.52 -23.61
C ASP A 1 -19.25 -6.67 -23.47
N ALA A 2 -19.41 -5.37 -23.27
CA ALA A 2 -18.28 -4.50 -22.95
C ALA A 2 -17.73 -4.93 -21.58
N ALA A 3 -16.43 -5.19 -21.54
CA ALA A 3 -15.77 -5.52 -20.27
C ALA A 3 -15.94 -4.34 -19.29
N GLN A 4 -16.51 -4.61 -18.13
CA GLN A 4 -16.62 -3.59 -17.08
C GLN A 4 -15.22 -3.32 -16.53
N THR A 5 -14.83 -2.04 -16.50
CA THR A 5 -13.55 -1.61 -15.94
C THR A 5 -13.80 -1.00 -14.57
N ALA A 6 -13.08 -1.47 -13.56
CA ALA A 6 -13.16 -0.97 -12.20
C ALA A 6 -11.75 -0.73 -11.64
N LEU A 7 -11.62 0.29 -10.80
CA LEU A 7 -10.39 0.63 -10.10
C LEU A 7 -10.69 0.80 -8.61
N LEU A 8 -9.91 0.12 -7.76
CA LEU A 8 -9.87 0.36 -6.32
C LEU A 8 -8.65 1.23 -6.01
N VAL A 9 -8.86 2.28 -5.23
CA VAL A 9 -7.80 3.21 -4.83
C VAL A 9 -7.80 3.39 -3.31
N GLU A 10 -6.68 3.11 -2.69
CA GLU A 10 -6.41 3.45 -1.29
C GLU A 10 -5.73 4.82 -1.24
N CYS A 11 -6.51 5.86 -1.00
CA CYS A 11 -6.04 7.26 -1.12
C CYS A 11 -5.20 7.74 0.06
N GLY A 12 -5.07 6.95 1.12
CA GLY A 12 -4.35 7.30 2.34
C GLY A 12 -5.26 7.50 3.54
N GLN A 13 -4.76 8.21 4.55
CA GLN A 13 -5.46 8.36 5.83
C GLN A 13 -6.55 9.44 5.77
N HIS A 14 -7.72 9.19 6.37
CA HIS A 14 -8.91 10.03 6.27
C HIS A 14 -8.72 11.50 6.70
N TRP A 15 -7.76 11.77 7.58
CA TRP A 15 -7.46 13.12 8.08
C TRP A 15 -6.35 13.84 7.30
N ALA A 16 -5.68 13.17 6.37
CA ALA A 16 -4.64 13.79 5.58
C ALA A 16 -5.24 14.59 4.41
N SER A 17 -4.83 15.85 4.24
CA SER A 17 -5.28 16.69 3.11
C SER A 17 -4.93 16.06 1.75
N THR A 18 -3.79 15.39 1.67
CA THR A 18 -3.32 14.68 0.48
C THR A 18 -4.24 13.54 0.03
N THR A 19 -5.02 12.95 0.94
CA THR A 19 -5.99 11.89 0.62
C THR A 19 -7.03 12.38 -0.38
N ARG A 20 -7.57 13.59 -0.18
CA ARG A 20 -8.52 14.19 -1.11
C ARG A 20 -7.89 14.48 -2.46
N GLU A 21 -6.65 14.96 -2.49
CA GLU A 21 -5.91 15.25 -3.72
C GLU A 21 -5.68 13.99 -4.54
N VAL A 22 -5.25 12.90 -3.89
CA VAL A 22 -5.07 11.58 -4.53
C VAL A 22 -6.40 11.07 -5.09
N ALA A 23 -7.49 11.18 -4.33
CA ALA A 23 -8.81 10.73 -4.77
C ALA A 23 -9.29 11.49 -6.03
N ILE A 24 -9.19 12.82 -6.01
CA ILE A 24 -9.58 13.68 -7.14
C ILE A 24 -8.70 13.36 -8.35
N TYR A 25 -7.38 13.42 -8.20
CA TYR A 25 -6.44 13.13 -9.27
C TYR A 25 -6.72 11.77 -9.93
N THR A 26 -6.84 10.72 -9.12
CA THR A 26 -7.06 9.36 -9.64
C THR A 26 -8.41 9.23 -10.34
N THR A 27 -9.47 9.85 -9.79
CA THR A 27 -10.80 9.83 -10.41
C THR A 27 -10.78 10.47 -11.81
N PHE A 28 -10.26 11.68 -11.93
CA PHE A 28 -10.24 12.37 -13.21
C PHE A 28 -9.28 11.73 -14.22
N HIS A 29 -8.17 11.18 -13.74
CA HIS A 29 -7.26 10.44 -14.59
C HIS A 29 -7.88 9.15 -15.13
N PHE A 30 -8.60 8.41 -14.28
CA PHE A 30 -9.31 7.19 -14.66
C PHE A 30 -10.45 7.47 -15.65
N LEU A 31 -11.27 8.50 -15.39
CA LEU A 31 -12.35 8.90 -16.31
C LEU A 31 -11.81 9.37 -17.66
N GLY A 32 -10.72 10.14 -17.67
CA GLY A 32 -10.06 10.57 -18.89
C GLY A 32 -9.46 9.40 -19.68
N ALA A 33 -8.86 8.43 -19.01
CA ALA A 33 -8.30 7.24 -19.65
C ALA A 33 -9.36 6.31 -20.28
N LEU A 34 -10.62 6.46 -19.87
CA LEU A 34 -11.78 5.76 -20.44
C LEU A 34 -12.59 6.61 -21.41
N ASP A 35 -12.12 7.79 -21.79
CA ASP A 35 -12.83 8.75 -22.65
C ASP A 35 -14.25 9.11 -22.16
N LEU A 36 -14.45 9.13 -20.83
CA LEU A 36 -15.74 9.44 -20.20
C LEU A 36 -15.92 10.93 -19.86
N ILE A 37 -14.86 11.71 -19.97
CA ILE A 37 -14.86 13.17 -19.77
C ILE A 37 -13.97 13.83 -20.83
N GLU A 38 -14.27 15.12 -21.11
CA GLU A 38 -13.46 15.91 -22.04
C GLU A 38 -12.01 16.05 -21.57
N PRO A 39 -10.99 15.98 -22.48
CA PRO A 39 -9.58 16.07 -22.13
C PRO A 39 -9.22 17.34 -21.34
N ASP A 40 -9.80 18.48 -21.69
CA ASP A 40 -9.59 19.76 -20.99
C ASP A 40 -10.09 19.70 -19.54
N THR A 41 -11.21 19.02 -19.31
CA THR A 41 -11.73 18.80 -17.95
C THR A 41 -10.80 17.88 -17.15
N ALA A 42 -10.33 16.80 -17.74
CA ALA A 42 -9.35 15.92 -17.08
C ALA A 42 -8.07 16.69 -16.70
N ALA A 43 -7.54 17.51 -17.62
CA ALA A 43 -6.32 18.30 -17.43
C ALA A 43 -6.41 19.26 -16.25
N LEU A 44 -7.57 19.85 -15.97
CA LEU A 44 -7.76 20.76 -14.82
C LEU A 44 -7.46 20.11 -13.47
N PHE A 45 -7.68 18.81 -13.35
CA PHE A 45 -7.53 18.06 -12.09
C PHE A 45 -6.29 17.16 -12.05
N THR A 46 -5.61 16.99 -13.20
CA THR A 46 -4.41 16.12 -13.30
C THR A 46 -3.12 16.88 -13.52
N ALA A 47 -3.18 18.21 -13.72
CA ALA A 47 -2.02 19.05 -14.02
C ALA A 47 -0.98 19.15 -12.88
N SER A 48 -1.38 18.92 -11.64
CA SER A 48 -0.49 18.96 -10.48
C SER A 48 -0.17 17.54 -9.99
N GLY A 49 0.95 16.99 -10.45
CA GLY A 49 1.55 15.83 -9.84
C GLY A 49 1.59 14.58 -10.70
N ALA A 50 2.54 14.53 -11.64
CA ALA A 50 3.01 13.25 -12.14
C ALA A 50 3.69 12.51 -10.98
N HIS A 51 2.93 11.74 -10.21
CA HIS A 51 3.50 10.84 -9.24
C HIS A 51 4.16 9.69 -10.00
N SER A 52 5.43 9.43 -9.69
CA SER A 52 6.11 8.25 -10.20
C SER A 52 5.37 7.01 -9.69
N GLN A 53 4.71 6.30 -10.59
CA GLN A 53 4.06 5.04 -10.24
C GLN A 53 5.11 3.95 -10.11
N ARG A 54 4.96 3.14 -9.07
CA ARG A 54 5.80 1.96 -8.85
C ARG A 54 4.89 0.75 -8.64
N LEU A 55 5.28 -0.38 -9.22
CA LEU A 55 4.56 -1.63 -9.04
C LEU A 55 5.19 -2.41 -7.88
N ILE A 56 4.34 -2.97 -7.03
CA ILE A 56 4.76 -3.84 -5.93
C ILE A 56 4.07 -5.18 -6.08
N GLU A 57 4.87 -6.23 -6.18
CA GLU A 57 4.38 -7.59 -6.04
C GLU A 57 4.20 -7.93 -4.56
N VAL A 58 3.01 -8.37 -4.17
CA VAL A 58 2.76 -8.86 -2.82
C VAL A 58 3.25 -10.31 -2.71
N VAL A 59 4.25 -10.55 -1.88
CA VAL A 59 4.82 -11.88 -1.64
C VAL A 59 3.96 -12.70 -0.69
N GLY A 60 3.42 -12.07 0.35
CA GLY A 60 2.51 -12.72 1.28
C GLY A 60 2.18 -11.89 2.52
N PRO A 61 1.16 -12.30 3.28
CA PRO A 61 0.80 -11.68 4.54
C PRO A 61 1.58 -12.28 5.71
N VAL A 62 1.83 -11.45 6.72
CA VAL A 62 2.17 -11.90 8.07
C VAL A 62 0.87 -11.96 8.88
N THR A 63 0.39 -13.16 9.19
CA THR A 63 -0.82 -13.35 10.00
C THR A 63 -0.44 -13.52 11.46
N ILE A 64 -1.10 -12.77 12.35
CA ILE A 64 -0.88 -12.80 13.80
C ILE A 64 -1.45 -14.10 14.37
N LYS A 65 -0.62 -14.85 15.07
CA LYS A 65 -0.95 -16.18 15.63
C LYS A 65 -1.11 -16.18 17.14
N THR A 66 -0.70 -15.09 17.81
CA THR A 66 -0.79 -14.96 19.27
C THR A 66 -1.39 -13.61 19.67
N ASP A 67 -1.81 -13.46 20.91
CA ASP A 67 -2.29 -12.19 21.46
C ASP A 67 -1.14 -11.23 21.83
N SER A 68 0.11 -11.62 21.58
CA SER A 68 1.32 -10.88 21.96
C SER A 68 2.15 -10.50 20.75
N PHE A 69 1.51 -9.95 19.72
CA PHE A 69 2.21 -9.43 18.54
C PHE A 69 2.69 -8.00 18.79
N SER A 70 3.94 -7.71 18.40
CA SER A 70 4.49 -6.35 18.36
C SER A 70 5.48 -6.17 17.22
N PHE A 71 5.48 -5.00 16.60
CA PHE A 71 6.56 -4.60 15.70
C PHE A 71 7.79 -4.14 16.48
N THR A 72 8.97 -4.21 15.85
CA THR A 72 10.23 -3.69 16.40
C THR A 72 10.37 -2.18 16.29
N ASP A 73 9.59 -1.55 15.41
CA ASP A 73 9.59 -0.12 15.13
C ASP A 73 8.18 0.37 14.75
N GLU A 74 7.98 1.69 14.69
CA GLU A 74 6.74 2.31 14.20
C GLU A 74 6.73 2.36 12.68
N PHE A 75 6.35 1.25 12.05
CA PHE A 75 6.20 1.21 10.59
C PHE A 75 4.91 1.91 10.15
N ARG A 76 5.04 2.71 9.08
CA ARG A 76 3.93 3.47 8.48
C ARG A 76 3.41 2.88 7.18
N GLY A 77 4.23 2.06 6.55
CA GLY A 77 4.00 1.43 5.25
C GLY A 77 4.90 1.98 4.16
N LEU A 78 5.25 1.10 3.23
CA LEU A 78 6.19 1.32 2.13
C LEU A 78 7.66 1.47 2.55
N GLU A 79 8.00 1.20 3.82
CA GLU A 79 9.40 1.06 4.22
C GLU A 79 10.03 -0.13 3.49
N VAL A 80 11.26 0.09 3.02
CA VAL A 80 12.09 -0.93 2.37
C VAL A 80 13.10 -1.45 3.37
N ILE A 81 13.00 -2.71 3.74
CA ILE A 81 13.94 -3.39 4.63
C ILE A 81 15.03 -4.04 3.79
N SER A 82 16.24 -3.51 3.86
CA SER A 82 17.32 -3.81 2.91
C SER A 82 17.77 -5.27 2.90
N LYS A 83 17.68 -5.99 4.07
CA LYS A 83 18.21 -7.34 4.19
C LYS A 83 17.18 -8.37 4.56
N ALA A 84 17.24 -9.51 3.88
CA ALA A 84 16.55 -10.74 4.28
C ALA A 84 16.93 -11.15 5.69
N GLY A 85 15.99 -11.75 6.44
CA GLY A 85 16.22 -12.18 7.81
C GLY A 85 16.20 -11.07 8.85
N THR A 86 15.94 -9.81 8.46
CA THR A 86 15.76 -8.70 9.40
C THR A 86 14.49 -8.92 10.22
N VAL A 87 14.61 -8.83 11.54
CA VAL A 87 13.46 -8.94 12.46
C VAL A 87 12.67 -7.64 12.41
N ILE A 88 11.40 -7.73 11.99
CA ILE A 88 10.46 -6.61 11.91
C ILE A 88 9.41 -6.63 13.02
N GLY A 89 9.34 -7.71 13.78
CA GLY A 89 8.39 -7.86 14.87
C GLY A 89 8.55 -9.19 15.58
N HIS A 90 7.71 -9.41 16.59
CA HIS A 90 7.60 -10.67 17.31
C HIS A 90 6.12 -11.05 17.44
N ASP A 91 5.84 -12.33 17.25
CA ASP A 91 4.54 -12.93 17.50
C ASP A 91 4.69 -13.93 18.64
N GLY A 92 4.41 -13.47 19.86
CA GLY A 92 4.84 -14.16 21.08
C GLY A 92 6.37 -14.24 21.14
N ALA A 93 6.90 -15.44 21.29
CA ALA A 93 8.35 -15.71 21.31
C ALA A 93 8.96 -15.86 19.90
N GLN A 94 8.16 -15.87 18.84
CA GLN A 94 8.66 -16.11 17.49
C GLN A 94 9.00 -14.79 16.78
N PRO A 95 10.22 -14.64 16.26
CA PRO A 95 10.56 -13.47 15.45
C PRO A 95 9.85 -13.53 14.11
N VAL A 96 9.35 -12.39 13.68
CA VAL A 96 8.84 -12.15 12.32
C VAL A 96 9.95 -11.50 11.52
N ILE A 97 10.40 -12.18 10.46
CA ILE A 97 11.55 -11.77 9.66
C ILE A 97 11.19 -11.51 8.21
N THR A 98 11.95 -10.67 7.54
CA THR A 98 11.83 -10.42 6.10
C THR A 98 12.32 -11.63 5.30
N PRO A 99 11.56 -12.08 4.26
CA PRO A 99 11.90 -13.28 3.49
C PRO A 99 12.98 -13.06 2.43
N HIS A 100 13.23 -11.83 2.02
CA HIS A 100 14.18 -11.45 0.95
C HIS A 100 14.78 -10.07 1.21
N ASP A 101 15.84 -9.74 0.47
CA ASP A 101 16.43 -8.39 0.45
C ASP A 101 15.42 -7.40 -0.16
N GLU A 102 15.55 -6.11 0.17
CA GLU A 102 14.67 -5.01 -0.30
C GLU A 102 13.17 -5.30 -0.09
N CYS A 103 12.84 -5.90 1.06
CA CYS A 103 11.47 -6.25 1.41
C CYS A 103 10.65 -5.00 1.77
N ILE A 104 9.50 -4.83 1.11
CA ILE A 104 8.61 -3.69 1.34
C ILE A 104 7.53 -4.10 2.34
N LEU A 105 7.28 -3.25 3.33
CA LEU A 105 6.20 -3.40 4.29
C LEU A 105 4.95 -2.70 3.79
N ILE A 106 3.86 -3.43 3.56
CA ILE A 106 2.64 -2.92 2.97
C ILE A 106 1.54 -2.93 4.03
N MET A 107 1.00 -1.75 4.34
CA MET A 107 -0.11 -1.54 5.27
C MET A 107 0.09 -2.23 6.63
N PRO A 108 1.15 -1.91 7.40
CA PRO A 108 1.32 -2.43 8.75
C PRO A 108 0.16 -1.98 9.64
N THR A 109 -0.37 -2.89 10.44
CA THR A 109 -1.47 -2.55 11.35
C THR A 109 -0.97 -1.82 12.58
N HIS A 110 -1.69 -0.78 13.00
CA HIS A 110 -1.44 -0.09 14.28
C HIS A 110 -2.20 -0.76 15.46
N GLN A 111 -3.07 -1.71 15.16
CA GLN A 111 -3.88 -2.42 16.16
C GLN A 111 -3.82 -3.93 15.89
N PRO A 112 -2.71 -4.59 16.28
CA PRO A 112 -2.57 -6.03 16.08
C PRO A 112 -3.67 -6.81 16.81
N ARG A 113 -4.26 -7.79 16.11
CA ARG A 113 -5.26 -8.69 16.68
C ARG A 113 -5.01 -10.11 16.17
N LEU A 114 -5.18 -11.09 17.04
CA LEU A 114 -5.09 -12.50 16.70
C LEU A 114 -5.90 -12.84 15.43
N GLY A 115 -5.31 -13.56 14.51
CA GLY A 115 -5.93 -14.00 13.26
C GLY A 115 -5.97 -12.95 12.15
N GLN A 116 -5.59 -11.70 12.40
CA GLN A 116 -5.54 -10.64 11.39
C GLN A 116 -4.14 -10.53 10.75
N THR A 117 -4.08 -9.90 9.59
CA THR A 117 -2.81 -9.55 8.93
C THR A 117 -2.15 -8.40 9.69
N ALA A 118 -0.92 -8.63 10.17
CA ALA A 118 -0.07 -7.59 10.74
C ALA A 118 0.47 -6.65 9.67
N VAL A 119 1.00 -7.21 8.58
CA VAL A 119 1.60 -6.51 7.45
C VAL A 119 1.61 -7.45 6.23
N ARG A 120 1.55 -6.91 5.03
CA ARG A 120 1.89 -7.66 3.82
C ARG A 120 3.32 -7.34 3.43
N LEU A 121 4.03 -8.37 2.98
CA LEU A 121 5.41 -8.26 2.50
C LEU A 121 5.39 -8.21 0.98
N GLY A 122 6.20 -7.35 0.40
CA GLY A 122 6.26 -7.17 -1.04
C GLY A 122 7.65 -6.81 -1.53
N ARG A 123 7.78 -6.70 -2.84
CA ARG A 123 8.98 -6.19 -3.52
C ARG A 123 8.57 -5.33 -4.71
N TYR A 124 9.41 -4.35 -5.06
CA TYR A 124 9.23 -3.63 -6.30
C TYR A 124 9.48 -4.56 -7.49
N ILE A 125 8.64 -4.41 -8.51
CA ILE A 125 8.84 -5.01 -9.82
C ILE A 125 9.02 -3.87 -10.82
N ASP A 126 10.12 -3.92 -11.58
CA ASP A 126 10.46 -2.94 -12.62
C ASP A 126 9.73 -3.25 -13.92
#